data_b09537dca1abf0ed72f0b2341211b3e1
#
_entry.id   b09537dca1abf0ed72f0b2341211b3e1
#
_cell.length_a   1.000
_cell.length_b   1.000
_cell.length_c   1.000
_cell.angle_alpha   90.00
_cell.angle_beta   90.00
_cell.angle_gamma   90.00
#
_symmetry.space_group_name_H-M   'P 1'
#
loop_
_entity.id
_entity.type
_entity.pdbx_description
1 polymer ?
#
loop_
_entity_poly.entity_id
_entity_poly.type
_entity_poly.pdbx_seq_one_letter_code
_entity_poly.pdbx_strand_id
1 'polypeptide(L)'
;MRLEELSEKSVLKYVVISLLIIMLTTIIVVISLNFDTLKNNFYDKQVETLTVIPPNENDILRIVFTGVSTPLTPHIAQQSVVISINNKNYVFDAGSRSTANFVSEGSLEAANIKAVFITHTHSDHIGSLGELVLASWGRGRTSSLPVYGAGKEIQNVVDGFNLAYKPDRDHRTAHHGQEFFLPENGLLKAQLFEVKDKELLIFEDANIQVYAFNVPHGPIHGSVGYKIISGDRSVVISGDTDVMDSYEFVNGVDVLIHEAIIEPVSTAVSQSAKRLGNERISEIFNDINDYHANLIDYEDNPGLLSRLEGIELGLLALIHIIPDKDNIIVKRALKKFSSLSSHDVVVAEINMVISLPLNTKEITIK
;
A
#
# COMPACT_ATOMS: atom_id res chain seq x y z
N MET A 1 13.40 75.76 -23.25
CA MET A 1 13.23 74.77 -22.17
C MET A 1 12.41 73.54 -22.57
N ARG A 2 11.33 73.61 -23.31
CA ARG A 2 10.47 72.43 -23.63
C ARG A 2 10.96 71.48 -24.75
N LEU A 3 11.75 71.98 -25.72
CA LEU A 3 12.23 71.17 -26.86
C LEU A 3 13.47 70.35 -26.55
N GLU A 4 14.37 70.86 -25.69
CA GLU A 4 15.57 70.13 -25.23
C GLU A 4 15.18 68.99 -24.27
N GLU A 5 14.25 69.21 -23.39
CA GLU A 5 13.74 68.17 -22.43
C GLU A 5 13.04 67.01 -23.13
N LEU A 6 12.33 67.29 -24.26
CA LEU A 6 11.73 66.28 -25.12
C LEU A 6 12.80 65.48 -25.92
N SER A 7 13.90 66.12 -26.26
CA SER A 7 15.04 65.49 -26.95
C SER A 7 15.76 64.49 -25.98
N GLU A 8 16.07 64.89 -24.77
CA GLU A 8 16.73 64.04 -23.79
C GLU A 8 15.90 62.83 -23.40
N LYS A 9 14.57 63.00 -23.18
CA LYS A 9 13.66 61.88 -22.90
C LYS A 9 13.57 60.92 -24.08
N SER A 10 13.60 61.42 -25.30
CA SER A 10 13.62 60.57 -26.48
C SER A 10 14.92 59.79 -26.62
N VAL A 11 16.06 60.42 -26.41
CA VAL A 11 17.37 59.77 -26.46
C VAL A 11 17.46 58.69 -25.37
N LEU A 12 17.04 58.97 -24.13
CA LEU A 12 17.03 58.01 -23.02
C LEU A 12 16.13 56.80 -23.38
N LYS A 13 14.95 57.01 -23.97
CA LYS A 13 14.06 55.95 -24.43
C LYS A 13 14.76 55.04 -25.47
N TYR A 14 15.43 55.60 -26.46
CA TYR A 14 16.12 54.80 -27.47
C TYR A 14 17.32 54.05 -26.88
N VAL A 15 18.07 54.65 -25.94
CA VAL A 15 19.16 53.96 -25.22
C VAL A 15 18.63 52.78 -24.42
N VAL A 16 17.54 52.94 -23.67
CA VAL A 16 16.90 51.86 -22.92
C VAL A 16 16.40 50.73 -23.81
N ILE A 17 15.75 51.08 -24.94
CA ILE A 17 15.28 50.08 -25.92
C ILE A 17 16.48 49.32 -26.52
N SER A 18 17.54 50.01 -26.89
CA SER A 18 18.75 49.37 -27.44
C SER A 18 19.39 48.42 -26.45
N LEU A 19 19.49 48.81 -25.17
CA LEU A 19 20.05 47.96 -24.11
C LEU A 19 19.15 46.71 -23.88
N LEU A 20 17.83 46.86 -23.93
CA LEU A 20 16.90 45.69 -23.82
C LEU A 20 17.05 44.76 -25.02
N ILE A 21 17.22 45.29 -26.24
CA ILE A 21 17.46 44.47 -27.44
C ILE A 21 18.80 43.73 -27.33
N ILE A 22 19.87 44.41 -26.93
CA ILE A 22 21.17 43.78 -26.72
C ILE A 22 21.07 42.67 -25.67
N MET A 23 20.41 42.96 -24.56
CA MET A 23 20.20 41.95 -23.48
C MET A 23 19.41 40.73 -24.01
N LEU A 24 18.33 40.98 -24.75
CA LEU A 24 17.48 39.89 -25.29
C LEU A 24 18.28 39.05 -26.32
N THR A 25 19.01 39.70 -27.24
CA THR A 25 19.84 38.98 -28.20
C THR A 25 20.96 38.19 -27.53
N THR A 26 21.59 38.74 -26.51
CA THR A 26 22.60 38.02 -25.73
C THR A 26 22.01 36.78 -25.05
N ILE A 27 20.81 36.90 -24.47
CA ILE A 27 20.09 35.75 -23.86
C ILE A 27 19.80 34.68 -24.92
N ILE A 28 19.31 35.08 -26.09
CA ILE A 28 19.00 34.15 -27.19
C ILE A 28 20.28 33.42 -27.64
N VAL A 29 21.39 34.16 -27.81
CA VAL A 29 22.68 33.57 -28.21
C VAL A 29 23.17 32.58 -27.14
N VAL A 30 23.13 32.96 -25.85
CA VAL A 30 23.52 32.06 -24.76
C VAL A 30 22.67 30.79 -24.71
N ILE A 31 21.36 30.92 -24.86
CA ILE A 31 20.46 29.77 -24.93
C ILE A 31 20.79 28.90 -26.15
N SER A 32 21.02 29.50 -27.33
CA SER A 32 21.33 28.75 -28.54
C SER A 32 22.66 28.01 -28.45
N LEU A 33 23.70 28.64 -27.88
CA LEU A 33 25.03 28.02 -27.69
C LEU A 33 24.99 26.87 -26.65
N ASN A 34 24.07 26.92 -25.70
CA ASN A 34 23.96 25.90 -24.67
C ASN A 34 22.75 24.99 -24.85
N PHE A 35 22.09 25.08 -26.00
CA PHE A 35 20.80 24.36 -26.21
C PHE A 35 20.91 22.85 -25.99
N ASP A 36 21.94 22.22 -26.53
CA ASP A 36 22.14 20.77 -26.37
C ASP A 36 22.45 20.41 -24.92
N THR A 37 23.23 21.22 -24.20
CA THR A 37 23.51 21.03 -22.79
C THR A 37 22.24 21.18 -21.95
N LEU A 38 21.44 22.22 -22.19
CA LEU A 38 20.17 22.44 -21.50
C LEU A 38 19.17 21.32 -21.78
N LYS A 39 19.10 20.87 -23.03
CA LYS A 39 18.26 19.75 -23.46
C LYS A 39 18.70 18.46 -22.79
N ASN A 40 20.00 18.14 -22.79
CA ASN A 40 20.51 16.92 -22.16
C ASN A 40 20.27 16.95 -20.66
N ASN A 41 20.57 18.07 -19.97
CA ASN A 41 20.29 18.22 -18.54
C ASN A 41 18.78 18.04 -18.21
N PHE A 42 17.91 18.51 -19.10
CA PHE A 42 16.47 18.30 -18.95
C PHE A 42 16.10 16.81 -19.05
N TYR A 43 16.64 16.10 -20.05
CA TYR A 43 16.36 14.66 -20.21
C TYR A 43 17.02 13.82 -19.13
N ASP A 44 18.26 14.16 -18.74
CA ASP A 44 18.94 13.49 -17.62
C ASP A 44 18.09 13.59 -16.34
N LYS A 45 17.56 14.78 -16.06
CA LYS A 45 16.65 15.00 -14.93
C LYS A 45 15.33 14.20 -15.07
N GLN A 46 14.79 14.04 -16.29
CA GLN A 46 13.65 13.18 -16.52
C GLN A 46 13.97 11.70 -16.23
N VAL A 47 15.14 11.23 -16.66
CA VAL A 47 15.58 9.85 -16.38
C VAL A 47 15.80 9.65 -14.87
N GLU A 48 16.40 10.63 -14.17
CA GLU A 48 16.55 10.59 -12.72
C GLU A 48 15.18 10.46 -12.00
N THR A 49 14.16 11.19 -12.46
CA THR A 49 12.80 11.09 -11.87
C THR A 49 12.12 9.74 -12.10
N LEU A 50 12.55 9.00 -13.14
CA LEU A 50 12.08 7.63 -13.42
C LEU A 50 12.86 6.57 -12.63
N THR A 51 13.94 6.96 -12.00
CA THR A 51 14.79 6.05 -11.22
C THR A 51 14.38 6.11 -9.75
N VAL A 52 13.92 4.99 -9.21
CA VAL A 52 13.67 4.87 -7.78
C VAL A 52 15.02 4.85 -7.07
N ILE A 53 15.21 5.77 -6.12
CA ILE A 53 16.36 5.75 -5.22
C ILE A 53 15.85 5.25 -3.88
N PRO A 54 16.02 3.96 -3.56
CA PRO A 54 15.63 3.44 -2.27
C PRO A 54 16.39 4.19 -1.17
N PRO A 55 15.76 4.43 -0.01
CA PRO A 55 16.46 5.03 1.10
C PRO A 55 17.66 4.17 1.49
N ASN A 56 18.79 4.79 1.76
CA ASN A 56 19.98 4.10 2.29
C ASN A 56 19.78 3.84 3.81
N GLU A 57 18.74 3.10 4.13
CA GLU A 57 18.30 2.76 5.48
C GLU A 57 18.47 1.25 5.66
N ASN A 58 19.70 0.79 5.88
CA ASN A 58 19.96 -0.59 6.25
C ASN A 58 19.46 -0.84 7.68
N ASP A 59 19.03 -2.06 7.94
CA ASP A 59 18.59 -2.52 9.26
C ASP A 59 17.40 -1.73 9.85
N ILE A 60 16.55 -1.17 8.97
CA ILE A 60 15.25 -0.59 9.35
C ILE A 60 14.14 -1.36 8.66
N LEU A 61 13.29 -2.02 9.45
CA LEU A 61 12.05 -2.61 8.95
C LEU A 61 11.02 -1.50 8.75
N ARG A 62 10.59 -1.29 7.52
CA ARG A 62 9.58 -0.28 7.16
C ARG A 62 8.28 -0.96 6.79
N ILE A 63 7.19 -0.45 7.31
CA ILE A 63 5.82 -0.82 6.96
C ILE A 63 5.25 0.35 6.16
N VAL A 64 4.88 0.11 4.91
CA VAL A 64 4.35 1.13 3.99
C VAL A 64 2.94 0.74 3.58
N PHE A 65 1.97 1.62 3.81
CA PHE A 65 0.58 1.38 3.46
C PHE A 65 0.31 1.88 2.04
N THR A 66 0.24 0.98 1.07
CA THR A 66 -0.06 1.31 -0.33
C THR A 66 -1.56 1.22 -0.67
N GLY A 67 -2.35 0.63 0.23
CA GLY A 67 -3.80 0.56 0.15
C GLY A 67 -4.40 0.29 1.53
N VAL A 68 -5.47 1.00 1.88
CA VAL A 68 -6.03 1.00 3.26
C VAL A 68 -7.54 0.81 3.29
N SER A 69 -8.17 0.67 2.13
CA SER A 69 -9.63 0.74 1.99
C SER A 69 -10.25 -0.60 1.63
N THR A 70 -11.56 -0.61 1.56
CA THR A 70 -12.47 -1.73 1.32
C THR A 70 -13.17 -1.55 -0.04
N PRO A 71 -13.92 -2.52 -0.55
CA PRO A 71 -14.72 -2.37 -1.77
C PRO A 71 -15.79 -1.27 -1.68
N LEU A 72 -16.19 -0.89 -0.46
CA LEU A 72 -17.22 0.14 -0.24
C LEU A 72 -16.75 1.56 -0.53
N THR A 73 -15.43 1.78 -0.62
CA THR A 73 -14.80 3.07 -0.97
C THR A 73 -13.89 2.94 -2.19
N PRO A 74 -14.44 2.66 -3.39
CA PRO A 74 -13.67 2.27 -4.58
C PRO A 74 -12.76 3.38 -5.13
N HIS A 75 -12.88 4.61 -4.67
CA HIS A 75 -12.01 5.74 -5.04
C HIS A 75 -10.69 5.76 -4.24
N ILE A 76 -10.59 5.04 -3.13
CA ILE A 76 -9.38 4.87 -2.33
C ILE A 76 -8.74 3.53 -2.69
N ALA A 77 -7.40 3.43 -2.64
CA ALA A 77 -6.71 2.18 -2.89
C ALA A 77 -7.03 1.14 -1.78
N GLN A 78 -7.39 -0.06 -2.25
CA GLN A 78 -7.82 -1.17 -1.42
C GLN A 78 -6.63 -1.90 -0.81
N GLN A 79 -6.90 -2.80 0.10
CA GLN A 79 -5.95 -3.45 1.01
C GLN A 79 -4.60 -3.81 0.39
N SER A 80 -3.51 -3.21 0.90
CA SER A 80 -2.14 -3.59 0.55
C SER A 80 -1.13 -2.97 1.51
N VAL A 81 -0.30 -3.80 2.12
CA VAL A 81 0.78 -3.39 3.03
C VAL A 81 2.10 -3.91 2.49
N VAL A 82 3.12 -3.08 2.49
CA VAL A 82 4.48 -3.45 2.06
C VAL A 82 5.42 -3.44 3.25
N ILE A 83 6.06 -4.57 3.49
CA ILE A 83 7.20 -4.67 4.40
C ILE A 83 8.46 -4.49 3.57
N SER A 84 9.27 -3.51 3.92
CA SER A 84 10.51 -3.18 3.21
C SER A 84 11.69 -3.16 4.17
N ILE A 85 12.75 -3.89 3.84
CA ILE A 85 14.00 -3.93 4.58
C ILE A 85 15.17 -4.21 3.63
N ASN A 86 16.29 -3.53 3.81
CA ASN A 86 17.50 -3.73 3.01
C ASN A 86 17.22 -3.69 1.49
N ASN A 87 16.34 -2.76 1.07
CA ASN A 87 15.90 -2.61 -0.32
C ASN A 87 15.24 -3.88 -0.90
N LYS A 88 14.58 -4.68 -0.08
CA LYS A 88 13.73 -5.81 -0.48
C LYS A 88 12.31 -5.53 -0.03
N ASN A 89 11.35 -5.78 -0.91
CA ASN A 89 9.94 -5.50 -0.68
C ASN A 89 9.14 -6.81 -0.63
N TYR A 90 8.28 -6.94 0.36
CA TYR A 90 7.39 -8.05 0.60
C TYR A 90 5.98 -7.48 0.68
N VAL A 91 5.10 -7.86 -0.25
CA VAL A 91 3.78 -7.25 -0.40
C VAL A 91 2.73 -8.16 0.23
N PHE A 92 1.93 -7.61 1.13
CA PHE A 92 0.81 -8.29 1.77
C PHE A 92 -0.48 -7.71 1.24
N ASP A 93 -1.20 -8.52 0.47
CA ASP A 93 -2.30 -8.17 -0.40
C ASP A 93 -1.94 -7.15 -1.51
N ALA A 94 -2.69 -7.20 -2.58
CA ALA A 94 -2.54 -6.33 -3.75
C ALA A 94 -3.92 -5.87 -4.23
N GLY A 95 -4.63 -5.17 -3.37
CA GLY A 95 -5.96 -4.65 -3.66
C GLY A 95 -5.96 -3.63 -4.78
N SER A 96 -7.14 -3.37 -5.34
CA SER A 96 -7.29 -2.47 -6.48
C SER A 96 -6.67 -1.09 -6.20
N ARG A 97 -5.95 -0.54 -7.17
CA ARG A 97 -5.25 0.76 -7.13
C ARG A 97 -3.99 0.81 -6.24
N SER A 98 -3.67 -0.23 -5.48
CA SER A 98 -2.49 -0.23 -4.60
C SER A 98 -1.17 -0.19 -5.37
N THR A 99 -1.09 -0.79 -6.56
CA THR A 99 0.10 -0.75 -7.41
C THR A 99 0.50 0.67 -7.80
N ALA A 100 -0.47 1.55 -8.08
CA ALA A 100 -0.19 2.95 -8.41
C ALA A 100 0.50 3.67 -7.24
N ASN A 101 0.03 3.45 -6.00
CA ASN A 101 0.64 4.00 -4.80
C ASN A 101 2.02 3.38 -4.53
N PHE A 102 2.16 2.06 -4.71
CA PHE A 102 3.46 1.39 -4.59
C PHE A 102 4.51 2.03 -5.51
N VAL A 103 4.17 2.26 -6.78
CA VAL A 103 5.08 2.85 -7.77
C VAL A 103 5.36 4.33 -7.50
N SER A 104 4.36 5.08 -7.00
CA SER A 104 4.47 6.53 -6.77
C SER A 104 5.07 6.91 -5.42
N GLU A 105 5.16 5.98 -4.48
CA GLU A 105 5.73 6.23 -3.14
C GLU A 105 7.21 6.65 -3.21
N GLY A 106 7.92 6.22 -4.24
CA GLY A 106 9.25 6.73 -4.58
C GLY A 106 10.41 6.08 -3.83
N SER A 107 10.17 5.38 -2.72
CA SER A 107 11.19 4.63 -1.97
C SER A 107 11.10 3.11 -2.17
N LEU A 108 10.06 2.63 -2.86
CA LEU A 108 9.83 1.21 -3.13
C LEU A 108 10.22 0.86 -4.57
N GLU A 109 11.30 0.11 -4.76
CA GLU A 109 11.68 -0.38 -6.09
C GLU A 109 10.90 -1.66 -6.45
N ALA A 110 10.04 -1.59 -7.47
CA ALA A 110 9.18 -2.69 -7.86
C ALA A 110 9.96 -3.93 -8.37
N ALA A 111 11.13 -3.75 -8.98
CA ALA A 111 12.00 -4.86 -9.35
C ALA A 111 12.47 -5.69 -8.14
N ASN A 112 12.48 -5.10 -6.96
CA ASN A 112 12.95 -5.70 -5.71
C ASN A 112 11.85 -6.38 -4.89
N ILE A 113 10.62 -6.52 -5.40
CA ILE A 113 9.58 -7.32 -4.77
C ILE A 113 10.03 -8.78 -4.72
N LYS A 114 10.12 -9.37 -3.54
CA LYS A 114 10.54 -10.75 -3.33
C LYS A 114 9.38 -11.73 -3.42
N ALA A 115 8.25 -11.37 -2.81
CA ALA A 115 7.05 -12.18 -2.78
C ALA A 115 5.81 -11.32 -2.55
N VAL A 116 4.66 -11.86 -2.93
CA VAL A 116 3.35 -11.37 -2.54
C VAL A 116 2.69 -12.42 -1.66
N PHE A 117 2.06 -12.00 -0.57
CA PHE A 117 1.35 -12.83 0.39
C PHE A 117 -0.12 -12.40 0.39
N ILE A 118 -1.01 -13.28 -0.02
CA ILE A 118 -2.45 -13.01 -0.12
C ILE A 118 -3.15 -13.57 1.11
N THR A 119 -3.87 -12.72 1.84
CA THR A 119 -4.63 -13.14 3.01
C THR A 119 -5.82 -13.99 2.62
N HIS A 120 -6.56 -13.58 1.61
CA HIS A 120 -7.67 -14.31 1.00
C HIS A 120 -8.00 -13.75 -0.40
N THR A 121 -8.95 -14.35 -1.12
CA THR A 121 -9.15 -14.07 -2.55
C THR A 121 -10.27 -13.08 -2.87
N HIS A 122 -10.74 -12.26 -1.94
CA HIS A 122 -11.63 -11.15 -2.27
C HIS A 122 -10.94 -10.14 -3.21
N SER A 123 -11.74 -9.47 -4.04
CA SER A 123 -11.22 -8.60 -5.10
C SER A 123 -10.41 -7.42 -4.59
N ASP A 124 -10.71 -6.92 -3.41
CA ASP A 124 -10.01 -5.82 -2.74
C ASP A 124 -8.67 -6.22 -2.11
N HIS A 125 -8.33 -7.52 -2.14
CA HIS A 125 -7.03 -8.06 -1.73
C HIS A 125 -6.15 -8.52 -2.90
N ILE A 126 -6.75 -8.73 -4.09
CA ILE A 126 -6.04 -9.26 -5.26
C ILE A 126 -6.12 -8.38 -6.51
N GLY A 127 -6.97 -7.34 -6.52
CA GLY A 127 -7.38 -6.64 -7.73
C GLY A 127 -6.25 -5.98 -8.54
N SER A 128 -5.13 -5.59 -7.93
CA SER A 128 -3.95 -5.03 -8.61
C SER A 128 -2.81 -6.03 -8.84
N LEU A 129 -2.99 -7.32 -8.54
CA LEU A 129 -1.90 -8.30 -8.61
C LEU A 129 -1.30 -8.40 -10.02
N GLY A 130 -2.13 -8.34 -11.06
CA GLY A 130 -1.68 -8.34 -12.45
C GLY A 130 -0.90 -7.08 -12.83
N GLU A 131 -1.33 -5.92 -12.36
CA GLU A 131 -0.61 -4.66 -12.57
C GLU A 131 0.74 -4.67 -11.82
N LEU A 132 0.77 -5.22 -10.61
CA LEU A 132 1.96 -5.29 -9.77
C LEU A 132 3.07 -6.11 -10.44
N VAL A 133 2.75 -7.31 -10.99
CA VAL A 133 3.74 -8.12 -11.68
C VAL A 133 4.26 -7.44 -12.94
N LEU A 134 3.41 -6.76 -13.70
CA LEU A 134 3.84 -6.02 -14.89
C LEU A 134 4.70 -4.80 -14.54
N ALA A 135 4.34 -4.06 -13.49
CA ALA A 135 5.16 -2.95 -12.99
C ALA A 135 6.54 -3.45 -12.53
N SER A 136 6.58 -4.55 -11.80
CA SER A 136 7.80 -5.19 -11.32
C SER A 136 8.69 -5.68 -12.49
N TRP A 137 8.10 -6.33 -13.48
CA TRP A 137 8.79 -6.80 -14.68
C TRP A 137 9.31 -5.64 -15.53
N GLY A 138 8.49 -4.60 -15.75
CA GLY A 138 8.88 -3.39 -16.46
C GLY A 138 10.01 -2.60 -15.82
N ARG A 139 10.23 -2.78 -14.50
CA ARG A 139 11.34 -2.21 -13.74
C ARG A 139 12.58 -3.12 -13.69
N GLY A 140 12.56 -4.27 -14.39
CA GLY A 140 13.74 -5.13 -14.56
C GLY A 140 13.79 -6.35 -13.61
N ARG A 141 12.63 -6.85 -13.13
CA ARG A 141 12.57 -8.14 -12.44
C ARG A 141 13.12 -9.26 -13.32
N THR A 142 13.96 -10.10 -12.75
CA THR A 142 14.69 -11.19 -13.46
C THR A 142 14.16 -12.60 -13.15
N SER A 143 12.97 -12.72 -12.54
CA SER A 143 12.32 -14.00 -12.24
C SER A 143 10.81 -13.82 -12.16
N SER A 144 10.04 -14.92 -12.24
CA SER A 144 8.60 -14.89 -11.94
C SER A 144 8.35 -14.41 -10.51
N LEU A 145 7.20 -13.76 -10.26
CA LEU A 145 6.81 -13.24 -8.96
C LEU A 145 6.07 -14.32 -8.16
N PRO A 146 6.63 -14.81 -7.05
CA PRO A 146 5.94 -15.78 -6.21
C PRO A 146 4.78 -15.13 -5.46
N VAL A 147 3.63 -15.82 -5.43
CA VAL A 147 2.40 -15.44 -4.75
C VAL A 147 2.04 -16.54 -3.77
N TYR A 148 2.17 -16.25 -2.49
CA TYR A 148 1.84 -17.14 -1.39
C TYR A 148 0.38 -16.94 -0.97
N GLY A 149 -0.33 -18.03 -0.68
CA GLY A 149 -1.66 -17.96 -0.09
C GLY A 149 -2.22 -19.35 0.19
N ALA A 150 -3.18 -19.40 1.10
CA ALA A 150 -3.79 -20.65 1.52
C ALA A 150 -4.84 -21.13 0.52
N GLY A 151 -4.87 -22.44 0.27
CA GLY A 151 -5.89 -23.06 -0.57
C GLY A 151 -5.61 -22.97 -2.08
N LYS A 152 -6.40 -23.74 -2.83
CA LYS A 152 -6.28 -23.88 -4.30
C LYS A 152 -6.76 -22.65 -5.08
N GLU A 153 -7.56 -21.80 -4.47
CA GLU A 153 -8.14 -20.59 -5.08
C GLU A 153 -7.04 -19.64 -5.54
N ILE A 154 -5.92 -19.60 -4.83
CA ILE A 154 -4.74 -18.80 -5.21
C ILE A 154 -4.18 -19.24 -6.57
N GLN A 155 -4.18 -20.54 -6.89
CA GLN A 155 -3.75 -21.01 -8.22
C GLN A 155 -4.67 -20.46 -9.31
N ASN A 156 -5.99 -20.47 -9.09
CA ASN A 156 -6.97 -19.95 -10.05
C ASN A 156 -6.77 -18.43 -10.28
N VAL A 157 -6.49 -17.67 -9.23
CA VAL A 157 -6.17 -16.24 -9.32
C VAL A 157 -4.91 -16.00 -10.14
N VAL A 158 -3.83 -16.72 -9.83
CA VAL A 158 -2.55 -16.62 -10.53
C VAL A 158 -2.70 -17.00 -12.01
N ASP A 159 -3.37 -18.09 -12.32
CA ASP A 159 -3.60 -18.54 -13.69
C ASP A 159 -4.48 -17.55 -14.46
N GLY A 160 -5.51 -17.01 -13.81
CA GLY A 160 -6.40 -16.01 -14.38
C GLY A 160 -5.65 -14.72 -14.78
N PHE A 161 -4.83 -14.16 -13.90
CA PHE A 161 -4.02 -12.98 -14.21
C PHE A 161 -2.94 -13.29 -15.26
N ASN A 162 -2.28 -14.42 -15.18
CA ASN A 162 -1.30 -14.85 -16.17
C ASN A 162 -1.92 -14.97 -17.57
N LEU A 163 -3.13 -15.50 -17.67
CA LEU A 163 -3.86 -15.59 -18.94
C LEU A 163 -4.32 -14.22 -19.44
N ALA A 164 -4.92 -13.39 -18.57
CA ALA A 164 -5.44 -12.09 -18.94
C ALA A 164 -4.35 -11.14 -19.49
N TYR A 165 -3.16 -11.17 -18.89
CA TYR A 165 -2.04 -10.32 -19.30
C TYR A 165 -1.06 -10.98 -20.30
N LYS A 166 -1.36 -12.19 -20.78
CA LYS A 166 -0.52 -12.85 -21.79
C LYS A 166 -0.29 -12.00 -23.05
N PRO A 167 -1.33 -11.38 -23.65
CA PRO A 167 -1.12 -10.54 -24.83
C PRO A 167 -0.17 -9.36 -24.58
N ASP A 168 -0.26 -8.70 -23.44
CA ASP A 168 0.63 -7.58 -23.08
C ASP A 168 2.08 -8.05 -22.92
N ARG A 169 2.31 -9.18 -22.27
CA ARG A 169 3.66 -9.78 -22.16
C ARG A 169 4.25 -10.11 -23.53
N ASP A 170 3.48 -10.77 -24.41
CA ASP A 170 3.93 -11.12 -25.75
C ASP A 170 4.30 -9.86 -26.55
N HIS A 171 3.49 -8.79 -26.47
CA HIS A 171 3.73 -7.53 -27.17
C HIS A 171 4.96 -6.80 -26.61
N ARG A 172 5.15 -6.71 -25.28
CA ARG A 172 6.35 -6.09 -24.69
C ARG A 172 7.62 -6.82 -25.07
N THR A 173 7.59 -8.15 -25.02
CA THR A 173 8.71 -8.98 -25.49
C THR A 173 9.02 -8.75 -26.97
N ALA A 174 8.00 -8.67 -27.83
CA ALA A 174 8.19 -8.39 -29.26
C ALA A 174 8.74 -6.97 -29.52
N HIS A 175 8.32 -5.97 -28.74
CA HIS A 175 8.78 -4.58 -28.88
C HIS A 175 10.20 -4.35 -28.36
N HIS A 176 10.57 -4.96 -27.24
CA HIS A 176 11.79 -4.60 -26.51
C HIS A 176 12.84 -5.71 -26.49
N GLY A 177 12.50 -6.90 -26.97
CA GLY A 177 13.37 -8.07 -27.00
C GLY A 177 13.43 -8.85 -25.69
N GLN A 178 13.79 -10.12 -25.79
CA GLN A 178 13.88 -11.04 -24.64
C GLN A 178 15.01 -10.69 -23.66
N GLU A 179 16.01 -9.93 -24.11
CA GLU A 179 17.10 -9.48 -23.25
C GLU A 179 16.59 -8.63 -22.07
N PHE A 180 15.63 -7.74 -22.35
CA PHE A 180 15.04 -6.85 -21.33
C PHE A 180 13.69 -7.35 -20.81
N PHE A 181 12.91 -8.04 -21.67
CA PHE A 181 11.55 -8.48 -21.37
C PHE A 181 11.39 -9.98 -21.62
N LEU A 182 12.10 -10.80 -20.82
CA LEU A 182 11.92 -12.26 -20.85
C LEU A 182 10.51 -12.59 -20.30
N PRO A 183 9.62 -13.25 -21.08
CA PRO A 183 8.22 -13.45 -20.72
C PRO A 183 8.01 -14.15 -19.37
N GLU A 184 8.87 -15.12 -19.04
CA GLU A 184 8.82 -15.87 -17.78
C GLU A 184 8.96 -14.98 -16.54
N ASN A 185 9.71 -13.89 -16.65
CA ASN A 185 9.91 -12.94 -15.55
C ASN A 185 8.66 -12.07 -15.28
N GLY A 186 7.77 -11.96 -16.26
CA GLY A 186 6.47 -11.26 -16.14
C GLY A 186 5.34 -12.17 -15.66
N LEU A 187 5.63 -13.39 -15.19
CA LEU A 187 4.63 -14.32 -14.68
C LEU A 187 4.50 -14.24 -13.15
N LEU A 188 3.29 -14.48 -12.69
CA LEU A 188 3.00 -14.86 -11.31
C LEU A 188 3.22 -16.36 -11.14
N LYS A 189 3.66 -16.80 -9.96
CA LYS A 189 3.85 -18.21 -9.61
C LYS A 189 3.23 -18.51 -8.25
N ALA A 190 2.16 -19.31 -8.22
CA ALA A 190 1.50 -19.69 -6.98
C ALA A 190 2.42 -20.53 -6.08
N GLN A 191 2.38 -20.24 -4.78
CA GLN A 191 3.03 -20.98 -3.69
C GLN A 191 1.93 -21.31 -2.67
N LEU A 192 1.34 -22.49 -2.82
CA LEU A 192 0.18 -22.89 -2.01
C LEU A 192 0.62 -23.50 -0.69
N PHE A 193 -0.13 -23.21 0.37
CA PHE A 193 0.04 -23.83 1.68
C PHE A 193 -1.31 -24.09 2.34
N GLU A 194 -1.30 -24.83 3.43
CA GLU A 194 -2.45 -25.08 4.29
C GLU A 194 -1.98 -25.00 5.75
N VAL A 195 -2.62 -24.14 6.54
CA VAL A 195 -2.31 -24.01 7.97
C VAL A 195 -3.14 -25.04 8.74
N LYS A 196 -2.49 -26.02 9.36
CA LYS A 196 -3.11 -27.10 10.16
C LYS A 196 -2.95 -26.90 11.66
N ASP A 197 -1.88 -26.23 12.04
CA ASP A 197 -1.53 -25.92 13.45
C ASP A 197 -1.83 -24.45 13.76
N LYS A 198 -1.30 -23.92 14.85
CA LYS A 198 -1.49 -22.52 15.24
C LYS A 198 -0.87 -21.55 14.24
N GLU A 199 0.34 -21.83 13.76
CA GLU A 199 1.06 -21.04 12.76
C GLU A 199 1.96 -21.94 11.90
N LEU A 200 2.24 -21.52 10.67
CA LEU A 200 3.09 -22.23 9.71
C LEU A 200 4.11 -21.27 9.12
N LEU A 201 5.41 -21.58 9.20
CA LEU A 201 6.45 -20.88 8.46
C LEU A 201 6.27 -21.18 6.95
N ILE A 202 5.97 -20.16 6.17
CA ILE A 202 5.69 -20.29 4.73
C ILE A 202 6.77 -19.67 3.85
N PHE A 203 7.55 -18.75 4.40
CA PHE A 203 8.63 -18.06 3.69
C PHE A 203 9.74 -17.66 4.64
N GLU A 204 10.98 -17.80 4.19
CA GLU A 204 12.17 -17.33 4.88
C GLU A 204 13.24 -16.91 3.87
N ASP A 205 13.89 -15.78 4.14
CA ASP A 205 15.12 -15.37 3.48
C ASP A 205 16.09 -14.70 4.48
N ALA A 206 17.14 -14.05 3.98
CA ALA A 206 18.12 -13.39 4.83
C ALA A 206 17.57 -12.19 5.63
N ASN A 207 16.39 -11.69 5.29
CA ASN A 207 15.82 -10.47 5.86
C ASN A 207 14.62 -10.75 6.77
N ILE A 208 13.73 -11.66 6.37
CA ILE A 208 12.48 -11.91 7.10
C ILE A 208 12.11 -13.39 7.16
N GLN A 209 11.35 -13.74 8.18
CA GLN A 209 10.53 -14.96 8.26
C GLN A 209 9.06 -14.56 8.21
N VAL A 210 8.24 -15.29 7.46
CA VAL A 210 6.78 -15.08 7.39
C VAL A 210 6.06 -16.35 7.81
N TYR A 211 5.25 -16.20 8.85
CA TYR A 211 4.37 -17.24 9.36
C TYR A 211 2.93 -16.89 8.98
N ALA A 212 2.15 -17.90 8.56
CA ALA A 212 0.72 -17.79 8.35
C ALA A 212 -0.05 -18.44 9.49
N PHE A 213 -1.19 -17.86 9.86
CA PHE A 213 -2.14 -18.43 10.83
C PHE A 213 -3.57 -18.26 10.31
N ASN A 214 -4.47 -19.21 10.64
CA ASN A 214 -5.87 -19.11 10.21
C ASN A 214 -6.59 -18.00 10.96
N VAL A 215 -7.48 -17.31 10.26
CA VAL A 215 -8.39 -16.30 10.83
C VAL A 215 -9.85 -16.63 10.47
N PRO A 216 -10.83 -16.37 11.35
CA PRO A 216 -12.23 -16.52 11.03
C PRO A 216 -12.70 -15.41 10.09
N HIS A 217 -13.19 -15.78 8.91
CA HIS A 217 -13.76 -14.82 7.94
C HIS A 217 -14.95 -15.46 7.20
N GLY A 218 -15.99 -15.76 7.93
CA GLY A 218 -17.24 -16.33 7.41
C GLY A 218 -17.05 -17.58 6.57
N PRO A 219 -17.71 -17.66 5.41
CA PRO A 219 -17.66 -18.85 4.55
C PRO A 219 -16.37 -18.95 3.71
N ILE A 220 -15.42 -18.01 3.85
CA ILE A 220 -14.20 -17.99 3.05
C ILE A 220 -13.20 -18.99 3.60
N HIS A 221 -12.95 -20.05 2.85
CA HIS A 221 -11.93 -21.03 3.21
C HIS A 221 -10.53 -20.54 2.88
N GLY A 222 -9.57 -20.74 3.79
CA GLY A 222 -8.18 -20.36 3.59
C GLY A 222 -7.89 -18.87 3.85
N SER A 223 -8.73 -18.19 4.61
CA SER A 223 -8.40 -16.86 5.14
C SER A 223 -7.31 -16.97 6.20
N VAL A 224 -6.26 -16.17 6.04
CA VAL A 224 -5.07 -16.19 6.91
C VAL A 224 -4.62 -14.77 7.25
N GLY A 225 -4.07 -14.64 8.46
CA GLY A 225 -3.21 -13.54 8.83
C GLY A 225 -1.74 -13.93 8.70
N TYR A 226 -0.85 -12.95 8.82
CA TYR A 226 0.59 -13.15 8.70
C TYR A 226 1.33 -12.53 9.86
N LYS A 227 2.32 -13.27 10.40
CA LYS A 227 3.30 -12.77 11.37
C LYS A 227 4.66 -12.71 10.68
N ILE A 228 5.26 -11.54 10.70
CA ILE A 228 6.54 -11.23 10.05
C ILE A 228 7.57 -10.98 11.14
N ILE A 229 8.71 -11.65 11.07
CA ILE A 229 9.85 -11.46 11.97
C ILE A 229 11.04 -11.00 11.14
N SER A 230 11.72 -9.95 11.60
CA SER A 230 12.97 -9.45 11.02
C SER A 230 13.92 -9.07 12.15
N GLY A 231 14.95 -9.88 12.37
CA GLY A 231 15.83 -9.72 13.51
C GLY A 231 15.06 -9.78 14.84
N ASP A 232 15.09 -8.68 15.59
CA ASP A 232 14.37 -8.52 16.86
C ASP A 232 13.03 -7.77 16.73
N ARG A 233 12.56 -7.51 15.50
CA ARG A 233 11.32 -6.79 15.20
C ARG A 233 10.25 -7.74 14.67
N SER A 234 9.00 -7.45 15.03
CA SER A 234 7.86 -8.28 14.64
C SER A 234 6.63 -7.46 14.28
N VAL A 235 5.94 -7.89 13.22
CA VAL A 235 4.72 -7.28 12.71
C VAL A 235 3.68 -8.38 12.50
N VAL A 236 2.44 -8.12 12.86
CA VAL A 236 1.31 -8.99 12.53
C VAL A 236 0.32 -8.23 11.64
N ILE A 237 -0.16 -8.89 10.61
CA ILE A 237 -1.22 -8.41 9.69
C ILE A 237 -2.38 -9.39 9.82
N SER A 238 -3.55 -8.91 10.26
CA SER A 238 -4.71 -9.77 10.49
C SER A 238 -5.28 -10.35 9.19
N GLY A 239 -5.23 -9.61 8.08
CA GLY A 239 -6.18 -9.81 6.99
C GLY A 239 -7.59 -9.44 7.44
N ASP A 240 -8.60 -9.82 6.64
CA ASP A 240 -10.00 -9.70 7.06
C ASP A 240 -10.35 -10.86 7.99
N THR A 241 -10.96 -10.55 9.12
CA THR A 241 -11.24 -11.50 10.19
C THR A 241 -12.37 -11.02 11.09
N ASP A 242 -13.19 -11.91 11.56
CA ASP A 242 -13.98 -11.64 12.77
C ASP A 242 -13.05 -11.55 13.99
N VAL A 243 -13.58 -11.11 15.12
CA VAL A 243 -12.82 -11.06 16.37
C VAL A 243 -12.40 -12.46 16.78
N MET A 244 -11.09 -12.68 16.91
CA MET A 244 -10.55 -13.97 17.29
C MET A 244 -10.77 -14.24 18.79
N ASP A 245 -10.90 -15.52 19.14
CA ASP A 245 -11.09 -15.95 20.54
C ASP A 245 -9.93 -15.56 21.44
N SER A 246 -8.71 -15.47 20.91
CA SER A 246 -7.50 -15.11 21.63
C SER A 246 -6.53 -14.33 20.75
N TYR A 247 -5.92 -13.32 21.33
CA TYR A 247 -4.84 -12.52 20.76
C TYR A 247 -3.48 -12.76 21.43
N GLU A 248 -3.34 -13.84 22.21
CA GLU A 248 -2.09 -14.15 22.91
C GLU A 248 -0.88 -14.28 21.96
N PHE A 249 -1.11 -14.70 20.71
CA PHE A 249 -0.05 -14.84 19.70
C PHE A 249 0.55 -13.49 19.24
N VAL A 250 -0.10 -12.34 19.51
CA VAL A 250 0.44 -11.01 19.26
C VAL A 250 1.08 -10.38 20.49
N ASN A 251 1.12 -11.08 21.62
CA ASN A 251 1.73 -10.55 22.82
C ASN A 251 3.23 -10.31 22.62
N GLY A 252 3.71 -9.11 22.90
CA GLY A 252 5.09 -8.67 22.67
C GLY A 252 5.42 -8.28 21.23
N VAL A 253 4.43 -8.21 20.33
CA VAL A 253 4.62 -7.78 18.92
C VAL A 253 4.81 -6.26 18.85
N ASP A 254 5.74 -5.80 18.00
CA ASP A 254 6.00 -4.37 17.84
C ASP A 254 4.82 -3.64 17.17
N VAL A 255 4.24 -4.22 16.10
CA VAL A 255 3.09 -3.62 15.40
C VAL A 255 2.05 -4.69 15.06
N LEU A 256 0.82 -4.47 15.49
CA LEU A 256 -0.35 -5.19 15.01
C LEU A 256 -1.10 -4.31 13.99
N ILE A 257 -1.22 -4.78 12.75
CA ILE A 257 -2.04 -4.18 11.70
C ILE A 257 -3.33 -4.99 11.63
N HIS A 258 -4.46 -4.36 11.97
CA HIS A 258 -5.74 -5.05 12.09
C HIS A 258 -6.87 -4.31 11.39
N GLU A 259 -7.75 -5.07 10.74
CA GLU A 259 -9.00 -4.53 10.23
C GLU A 259 -9.93 -4.11 11.38
N ALA A 260 -10.95 -3.31 11.10
CA ALA A 260 -11.96 -3.01 12.09
C ALA A 260 -13.28 -2.55 11.49
N ILE A 261 -14.38 -2.99 12.08
CA ILE A 261 -15.69 -2.41 11.84
C ILE A 261 -16.17 -1.57 13.03
N ILE A 262 -17.08 -0.65 12.75
CA ILE A 262 -17.84 0.08 13.77
C ILE A 262 -19.27 -0.47 13.76
N GLU A 263 -19.46 -1.60 14.42
CA GLU A 263 -20.72 -2.36 14.37
C GLU A 263 -21.97 -1.53 14.64
N PRO A 264 -22.03 -0.62 15.65
CA PRO A 264 -23.21 0.23 15.84
C PRO A 264 -23.57 1.09 14.62
N VAL A 265 -22.56 1.47 13.82
CA VAL A 265 -22.77 2.28 12.60
C VAL A 265 -23.21 1.40 11.44
N SER A 266 -22.55 0.26 11.24
CA SER A 266 -22.92 -0.69 10.18
C SER A 266 -24.32 -1.26 10.39
N THR A 267 -24.70 -1.61 11.64
CA THR A 267 -26.05 -2.02 12.03
C THR A 267 -27.09 -0.93 11.72
N ALA A 268 -26.78 0.33 12.04
CA ALA A 268 -27.68 1.45 11.72
C ALA A 268 -27.87 1.62 10.20
N VAL A 269 -26.82 1.38 9.39
CA VAL A 269 -26.91 1.39 7.92
C VAL A 269 -27.79 0.25 7.43
N SER A 270 -27.59 -0.98 7.92
CA SER A 270 -28.42 -2.15 7.58
C SER A 270 -29.90 -1.88 7.86
N GLN A 271 -30.22 -1.44 9.08
CA GLN A 271 -31.59 -1.11 9.48
C GLN A 271 -32.21 0.01 8.63
N SER A 272 -31.43 1.03 8.27
CA SER A 272 -31.89 2.11 7.41
C SER A 272 -32.19 1.61 5.98
N ALA A 273 -31.29 0.78 5.44
CA ALA A 273 -31.49 0.15 4.14
C ALA A 273 -32.78 -0.69 4.11
N LYS A 274 -33.02 -1.47 5.14
CA LYS A 274 -34.26 -2.26 5.29
C LYS A 274 -35.51 -1.38 5.32
N ARG A 275 -35.50 -0.28 6.10
CA ARG A 275 -36.63 0.68 6.14
C ARG A 275 -36.89 1.34 4.78
N LEU A 276 -35.87 1.50 3.95
CA LEU A 276 -35.97 2.08 2.60
C LEU A 276 -36.27 1.03 1.52
N GLY A 277 -36.48 -0.25 1.90
CA GLY A 277 -36.77 -1.34 0.97
C GLY A 277 -35.57 -1.83 0.17
N ASN A 278 -34.33 -1.49 0.61
CA ASN A 278 -33.11 -1.97 -0.01
C ASN A 278 -32.54 -3.17 0.76
N GLU A 279 -33.17 -4.32 0.56
CA GLU A 279 -32.80 -5.57 1.24
C GLU A 279 -31.35 -5.97 0.96
N ARG A 280 -30.86 -5.76 -0.27
CA ARG A 280 -29.49 -6.11 -0.64
C ARG A 280 -28.44 -5.34 0.20
N ILE A 281 -28.60 -4.04 0.38
CA ILE A 281 -27.68 -3.25 1.22
C ILE A 281 -27.82 -3.66 2.68
N SER A 282 -29.03 -3.95 3.14
CA SER A 282 -29.26 -4.45 4.50
C SER A 282 -28.49 -5.73 4.75
N GLU A 283 -28.57 -6.70 3.84
CA GLU A 283 -27.90 -8.00 3.96
C GLU A 283 -26.37 -7.85 3.93
N ILE A 284 -25.81 -7.05 3.00
CA ILE A 284 -24.38 -6.79 2.94
C ILE A 284 -23.84 -6.27 4.29
N PHE A 285 -24.57 -5.37 4.95
CA PHE A 285 -24.12 -4.83 6.24
C PHE A 285 -24.36 -5.78 7.42
N ASN A 286 -25.29 -6.75 7.31
CA ASN A 286 -25.41 -7.85 8.26
C ASN A 286 -24.21 -8.80 8.13
N ASP A 287 -23.89 -9.23 6.90
CA ASP A 287 -22.72 -10.09 6.63
C ASP A 287 -21.41 -9.43 7.12
N ILE A 288 -21.27 -8.10 6.93
CA ILE A 288 -20.14 -7.35 7.45
C ILE A 288 -20.04 -7.47 8.98
N ASN A 289 -21.16 -7.34 9.68
CA ASN A 289 -21.17 -7.48 11.15
C ASN A 289 -20.84 -8.90 11.60
N ASP A 290 -21.20 -9.91 10.81
CA ASP A 290 -21.00 -11.33 11.15
C ASP A 290 -19.56 -11.81 10.87
N TYR A 291 -18.82 -11.12 9.98
CA TYR A 291 -17.55 -11.65 9.43
C TYR A 291 -16.34 -10.73 9.58
N HIS A 292 -16.52 -9.58 10.25
CA HIS A 292 -15.43 -8.61 10.45
C HIS A 292 -15.31 -8.19 11.93
N ALA A 293 -14.11 -7.86 12.35
CA ALA A 293 -13.80 -7.56 13.72
C ALA A 293 -14.38 -6.23 14.21
N ASN A 294 -15.31 -6.31 15.16
CA ASN A 294 -15.82 -5.10 15.82
C ASN A 294 -14.73 -4.42 16.66
N LEU A 295 -14.68 -3.10 16.58
CA LEU A 295 -13.66 -2.31 17.27
C LEU A 295 -13.89 -2.21 18.79
N ILE A 296 -15.15 -2.05 19.21
CA ILE A 296 -15.55 -1.89 20.60
C ILE A 296 -16.68 -2.86 20.88
N ASP A 297 -16.70 -3.44 22.07
CA ASP A 297 -17.79 -4.34 22.49
C ASP A 297 -19.16 -3.75 22.17
N TYR A 298 -19.99 -4.52 21.53
CA TYR A 298 -21.34 -4.12 21.16
C TYR A 298 -22.34 -5.26 21.41
N GLU A 299 -23.38 -4.98 22.21
CA GLU A 299 -24.32 -5.99 22.70
C GLU A 299 -23.57 -7.16 23.35
N ASP A 300 -23.76 -8.39 22.85
CA ASP A 300 -23.09 -9.60 23.35
C ASP A 300 -21.78 -9.91 22.58
N ASN A 301 -21.41 -9.09 21.57
CA ASN A 301 -20.22 -9.28 20.74
C ASN A 301 -19.00 -8.57 21.36
N PRO A 302 -17.95 -9.31 21.74
CA PRO A 302 -16.70 -8.70 22.19
C PRO A 302 -16.00 -8.01 21.00
N GLY A 303 -15.37 -6.86 21.27
CA GLY A 303 -14.58 -6.14 20.29
C GLY A 303 -13.08 -6.26 20.52
N LEU A 304 -12.30 -5.69 19.63
CA LEU A 304 -10.84 -5.61 19.75
C LEU A 304 -10.41 -4.97 21.06
N LEU A 305 -11.17 -3.98 21.59
CA LEU A 305 -10.82 -3.27 22.81
C LEU A 305 -10.67 -4.24 23.99
N SER A 306 -11.67 -5.11 24.22
CA SER A 306 -11.64 -6.09 25.31
C SER A 306 -10.70 -7.25 25.04
N ARG A 307 -10.56 -7.66 23.79
CA ARG A 307 -9.68 -8.80 23.41
C ARG A 307 -8.19 -8.47 23.48
N LEU A 308 -7.82 -7.21 23.36
CA LEU A 308 -6.43 -6.75 23.49
C LEU A 308 -6.09 -6.30 24.92
N GLU A 309 -7.04 -6.35 25.85
CA GLU A 309 -6.77 -6.01 27.24
C GLU A 309 -5.75 -6.99 27.86
N GLY A 310 -4.69 -6.46 28.45
CA GLY A 310 -3.60 -7.24 29.04
C GLY A 310 -2.57 -7.81 28.03
N ILE A 311 -2.75 -7.60 26.74
CA ILE A 311 -1.74 -7.93 25.71
C ILE A 311 -0.69 -6.82 25.67
N GLU A 312 0.59 -7.16 25.63
CA GLU A 312 1.66 -6.20 25.39
C GLU A 312 1.81 -5.97 23.87
N LEU A 313 1.68 -4.74 23.43
CA LEU A 313 1.74 -4.37 22.00
C LEU A 313 2.41 -3.00 21.86
N GLY A 314 3.37 -2.89 20.93
CA GLY A 314 4.07 -1.62 20.67
C GLY A 314 3.18 -0.58 19.99
N LEU A 315 2.41 -0.99 18.96
CA LEU A 315 1.52 -0.13 18.21
C LEU A 315 0.38 -0.95 17.59
N LEU A 316 -0.86 -0.43 17.67
CA LEU A 316 -2.00 -0.92 16.89
C LEU A 316 -2.25 0.03 15.70
N ALA A 317 -2.11 -0.49 14.48
CA ALA A 317 -2.44 0.21 13.24
C ALA A 317 -3.76 -0.33 12.67
N LEU A 318 -4.80 0.49 12.67
CA LEU A 318 -6.11 0.12 12.14
C LEU A 318 -6.16 0.38 10.63
N ILE A 319 -6.61 -0.62 9.88
CA ILE A 319 -6.73 -0.61 8.43
C ILE A 319 -8.09 -1.20 8.02
N HIS A 320 -8.49 -1.12 6.76
CA HIS A 320 -9.73 -1.75 6.24
C HIS A 320 -10.97 -1.41 7.10
N ILE A 321 -11.17 -0.11 7.37
CA ILE A 321 -12.20 0.33 8.31
C ILE A 321 -13.57 0.40 7.63
N ILE A 322 -14.57 -0.22 8.23
CA ILE A 322 -15.96 -0.24 7.76
C ILE A 322 -16.90 0.33 8.85
N PRO A 323 -17.83 1.24 8.53
CA PRO A 323 -17.90 2.02 7.28
C PRO A 323 -16.73 2.99 7.11
N ASP A 324 -16.72 3.70 5.99
CA ASP A 324 -15.63 4.63 5.62
C ASP A 324 -15.13 5.47 6.81
N LYS A 325 -13.82 5.41 7.06
CA LYS A 325 -13.11 6.14 8.13
C LYS A 325 -13.33 7.65 8.09
N ASP A 326 -13.65 8.21 6.92
CA ASP A 326 -13.89 9.65 6.75
C ASP A 326 -15.28 10.11 7.18
N ASN A 327 -16.19 9.17 7.46
CA ASN A 327 -17.47 9.47 8.07
C ASN A 327 -17.29 10.07 9.47
N ILE A 328 -18.02 11.15 9.77
CA ILE A 328 -17.89 11.88 11.05
C ILE A 328 -18.22 11.01 12.28
N ILE A 329 -19.15 10.07 12.14
CA ILE A 329 -19.53 9.17 13.24
C ILE A 329 -18.44 8.13 13.46
N VAL A 330 -17.89 7.59 12.38
CA VAL A 330 -16.76 6.65 12.42
C VAL A 330 -15.53 7.33 13.04
N LYS A 331 -15.18 8.55 12.62
CA LYS A 331 -14.08 9.33 13.23
C LYS A 331 -14.25 9.51 14.76
N ARG A 332 -15.49 9.74 15.22
CA ARG A 332 -15.76 9.84 16.66
C ARG A 332 -15.58 8.50 17.38
N ALA A 333 -16.02 7.39 16.76
CA ALA A 333 -15.83 6.04 17.32
C ALA A 333 -14.36 5.67 17.40
N LEU A 334 -13.57 5.92 16.35
CA LEU A 334 -12.12 5.71 16.31
C LEU A 334 -11.40 6.53 17.41
N LYS A 335 -11.76 7.81 17.55
CA LYS A 335 -11.22 8.65 18.62
C LYS A 335 -11.57 8.12 20.01
N LYS A 336 -12.81 7.67 20.21
CA LYS A 336 -13.24 7.05 21.48
C LYS A 336 -12.44 5.80 21.77
N PHE A 337 -12.28 4.90 20.77
CA PHE A 337 -11.46 3.70 20.89
C PHE A 337 -10.03 4.04 21.31
N SER A 338 -9.36 4.93 20.58
CA SER A 338 -7.99 5.34 20.92
C SER A 338 -7.86 5.92 22.33
N SER A 339 -8.92 6.55 22.85
CA SER A 339 -8.91 7.09 24.24
C SER A 339 -9.16 6.04 25.31
N LEU A 340 -9.73 4.88 24.96
CA LEU A 340 -10.02 3.77 25.87
C LEU A 340 -8.97 2.67 25.81
N SER A 341 -8.29 2.55 24.67
CA SER A 341 -7.23 1.57 24.46
C SER A 341 -6.05 1.81 25.40
N SER A 342 -5.46 0.73 25.93
CA SER A 342 -4.21 0.76 26.66
C SER A 342 -2.98 0.84 25.74
N HIS A 343 -3.19 0.75 24.43
CA HIS A 343 -2.14 0.77 23.41
C HIS A 343 -2.11 2.09 22.66
N ASP A 344 -0.95 2.43 22.06
CA ASP A 344 -0.86 3.44 21.04
C ASP A 344 -1.60 2.98 19.78
N VAL A 345 -2.49 3.82 19.26
CA VAL A 345 -3.37 3.50 18.13
C VAL A 345 -3.20 4.51 17.02
N VAL A 346 -3.00 4.03 15.79
CA VAL A 346 -3.04 4.87 14.59
C VAL A 346 -4.05 4.31 13.60
N VAL A 347 -4.66 5.18 12.80
CA VAL A 347 -5.47 4.80 11.66
C VAL A 347 -4.59 4.92 10.42
N ALA A 348 -4.42 3.83 9.70
CA ALA A 348 -3.55 3.79 8.54
C ALA A 348 -4.04 4.73 7.42
N GLU A 349 -3.10 5.40 6.79
CA GLU A 349 -3.31 6.24 5.62
C GLU A 349 -2.39 5.82 4.47
N ILE A 350 -2.82 6.11 3.24
CA ILE A 350 -1.99 5.82 2.06
C ILE A 350 -0.67 6.59 2.18
N ASN A 351 0.42 5.90 1.90
CA ASN A 351 1.81 6.38 2.02
C ASN A 351 2.27 6.66 3.45
N MET A 352 1.48 6.32 4.47
CA MET A 352 2.00 6.27 5.84
C MET A 352 3.14 5.25 5.92
N VAL A 353 4.20 5.60 6.61
CA VAL A 353 5.37 4.73 6.84
C VAL A 353 5.60 4.58 8.35
N ILE A 354 5.57 3.34 8.83
CA ILE A 354 6.01 3.00 10.18
C ILE A 354 7.41 2.39 10.06
N SER A 355 8.39 2.93 10.78
CA SER A 355 9.77 2.48 10.75
C SER A 355 10.17 1.88 12.10
N LEU A 356 10.75 0.69 12.03
CA LEU A 356 11.19 -0.12 13.18
C LEU A 356 12.69 -0.41 13.01
N PRO A 357 13.59 0.45 13.51
CA PRO A 357 15.01 0.16 13.47
C PRO A 357 15.33 -1.11 14.26
N LEU A 358 16.17 -2.00 13.70
CA LEU A 358 16.63 -3.21 14.39
C LEU A 358 17.49 -2.86 15.62
N ASN A 359 17.52 -3.75 16.59
CA ASN A 359 18.27 -3.62 17.84
C ASN A 359 17.85 -2.40 18.71
N THR A 360 16.62 -1.93 18.51
CA THR A 360 15.99 -0.87 19.34
C THR A 360 14.55 -1.25 19.64
N LYS A 361 13.84 -0.43 20.42
CA LYS A 361 12.37 -0.52 20.58
C LYS A 361 11.66 0.70 19.99
N GLU A 362 12.40 1.52 19.25
CA GLU A 362 11.85 2.71 18.63
C GLU A 362 10.82 2.35 17.53
N ILE A 363 9.71 3.10 17.50
CA ILE A 363 8.69 3.06 16.47
C ILE A 363 8.49 4.50 16.02
N THR A 364 8.74 4.79 14.75
CA THR A 364 8.51 6.13 14.18
C THR A 364 7.46 6.07 13.09
N ILE A 365 6.62 7.10 12.99
CA ILE A 365 5.53 7.20 12.03
C ILE A 365 5.70 8.49 11.23
N LYS A 366 5.62 8.37 9.90
CA LYS A 366 5.71 9.50 8.93
C LYS A 366 4.52 9.49 7.99
#